data_733bdf312de7ae928df2834e1a77e2dd
#
_entry.id   733bdf312de7ae928df2834e1a77e2dd
#
_cell.length_a   1.000
_cell.length_b   1.000
_cell.length_c   1.000
_cell.angle_alpha   90.00
_cell.angle_beta   90.00
_cell.angle_gamma   90.00
#
_symmetry.space_group_name_H-M   'P 1'
#
loop_
_entity.id
_entity.type
_entity.pdbx_description
1 polymer ?
#
loop_
_entity_poly.entity_id
_entity_poly.type
_entity_poly.pdbx_seq_one_letter_code
_entity_poly.pdbx_strand_id
1 'polypeptide(L)'
;MLEAVEVSKKYWDRSSGRQYDVLQSCSLQIAAGEAVGLMGPSGCGKSTLARVLLRLLPTDSGRIIFQTQDVTQLSQKQLKPFRQQVQFISQRPESFFDPLLKLGASLREPLHIFDLPDSSEIIEAALATVKLSPALLDRYPHQVSGGEVQRLSIARALLLKPKLLILDEPTSMLDISVQAQILQLLKNIRRQEQMAFLFISHDKAVINYMCDRQLYMQEGXXXXXX
;
A
#
# COMPACT_ATOMS: atom_id res chain seq x y z
N MET A 1 -16.10 0.57 2.37
CA MET A 1 -15.11 -0.17 3.16
C MET A 1 -14.17 0.77 3.93
N LEU A 2 -13.45 1.67 3.24
CA LEU A 2 -12.61 2.68 3.87
C LEU A 2 -13.13 4.06 3.50
N GLU A 3 -13.20 4.94 4.49
CA GLU A 3 -13.66 6.30 4.27
C GLU A 3 -12.76 7.28 5.01
N ALA A 4 -12.29 8.29 4.30
CA ALA A 4 -11.61 9.44 4.90
C ALA A 4 -12.58 10.61 4.85
N VAL A 5 -12.76 11.29 5.98
CA VAL A 5 -13.71 12.39 6.12
C VAL A 5 -12.94 13.62 6.54
N GLU A 6 -12.77 14.54 5.61
CA GLU A 6 -12.16 15.86 5.83
C GLU A 6 -10.81 15.78 6.55
N VAL A 7 -9.95 14.88 6.07
CA VAL A 7 -8.64 14.63 6.68
C VAL A 7 -7.67 15.76 6.33
N SER A 8 -6.99 16.30 7.34
CA SER A 8 -5.98 17.34 7.15
C SER A 8 -4.68 16.97 7.85
N LYS A 9 -3.56 17.42 7.29
CA LYS A 9 -2.24 17.14 7.83
C LYS A 9 -1.31 18.30 7.55
N LYS A 10 -0.59 18.75 8.58
CA LYS A 10 0.40 19.80 8.47
C LYS A 10 1.78 19.25 8.79
N TYR A 11 2.79 19.80 8.13
CA TYR A 11 4.17 19.54 8.47
C TYR A 11 4.84 20.81 8.92
N TRP A 12 5.83 20.63 9.78
CA TRP A 12 6.64 21.72 10.29
C TRP A 12 7.96 21.73 9.52
N ASP A 13 8.23 22.82 8.83
CA ASP A 13 9.51 23.00 8.16
C ASP A 13 10.50 23.59 9.15
N ARG A 14 11.43 22.77 9.56
CA ARG A 14 12.41 23.18 10.59
C ARG A 14 13.35 24.27 10.08
N SER A 15 13.58 24.33 8.77
CA SER A 15 14.51 25.31 8.23
C SER A 15 13.91 26.71 8.18
N SER A 16 12.62 26.81 7.86
CA SER A 16 11.94 28.09 7.76
C SER A 16 11.14 28.44 9.01
N GLY A 17 10.95 27.47 9.92
CA GLY A 17 10.13 27.67 11.10
C GLY A 17 8.65 27.84 10.83
N ARG A 18 8.19 27.36 9.67
CA ARG A 18 6.80 27.53 9.27
C ARG A 18 6.09 26.20 9.14
N GLN A 19 4.81 26.20 9.41
CA GLN A 19 3.93 25.10 9.10
C GLN A 19 3.39 25.24 7.68
N TYR A 20 3.20 24.11 7.01
CA TYR A 20 2.52 24.13 5.72
C TYR A 20 1.55 22.93 5.65
N ASP A 21 0.45 23.16 4.95
CA ASP A 21 -0.59 22.17 4.82
C ASP A 21 -0.22 21.18 3.71
N VAL A 22 -0.14 19.91 4.06
CA VAL A 22 0.12 18.85 3.08
C VAL A 22 -1.21 18.24 2.63
N LEU A 23 -2.15 18.07 3.55
CA LEU A 23 -3.51 17.61 3.24
C LEU A 23 -4.48 18.65 3.76
N GLN A 24 -5.44 19.03 2.93
CA GLN A 24 -6.41 20.06 3.24
C GLN A 24 -7.82 19.52 3.08
N SER A 25 -8.38 19.01 4.17
CA SER A 25 -9.76 18.54 4.22
C SER A 25 -10.07 17.52 3.13
N CYS A 26 -9.19 16.53 3.00
CA CYS A 26 -9.33 15.49 1.97
C CYS A 26 -10.41 14.48 2.37
N SER A 27 -11.32 14.18 1.44
CA SER A 27 -12.34 13.16 1.65
C SER A 27 -12.32 12.18 0.49
N LEU A 28 -12.41 10.88 0.81
CA LEU A 28 -12.56 9.86 -0.21
C LEU A 28 -13.22 8.62 0.38
N GLN A 29 -13.77 7.81 -0.50
CA GLN A 29 -14.37 6.53 -0.12
C GLN A 29 -13.86 5.44 -1.04
N ILE A 30 -13.62 4.26 -0.49
CA ILE A 30 -13.26 3.07 -1.26
C ILE A 30 -14.25 1.97 -0.86
N ALA A 31 -14.99 1.50 -1.85
CA ALA A 31 -15.95 0.42 -1.61
C ALA A 31 -15.25 -0.93 -1.62
N ALA A 32 -15.88 -1.93 -1.04
CA ALA A 32 -15.36 -3.29 -1.07
C ALA A 32 -15.17 -3.73 -2.53
N GLY A 33 -13.99 -4.27 -2.82
CA GLY A 33 -13.67 -4.77 -4.15
C GLY A 33 -13.39 -3.71 -5.20
N GLU A 34 -13.47 -2.43 -4.85
CA GLU A 34 -13.27 -1.33 -5.79
C GLU A 34 -11.80 -0.97 -5.93
N ALA A 35 -11.36 -0.66 -7.15
CA ALA A 35 -10.03 -0.09 -7.38
C ALA A 35 -10.17 1.40 -7.67
N VAL A 36 -9.67 2.20 -6.75
CA VAL A 36 -9.68 3.66 -6.87
C VAL A 36 -8.27 4.14 -7.17
N GLY A 37 -8.12 4.93 -8.22
CA GLY A 37 -6.85 5.53 -8.57
C GLY A 37 -6.73 6.93 -8.01
N LEU A 38 -5.53 7.28 -7.56
CA LEU A 38 -5.23 8.62 -7.05
C LEU A 38 -4.06 9.17 -7.84
N MET A 39 -4.31 10.25 -8.58
CA MET A 39 -3.32 10.92 -9.41
C MET A 39 -3.04 12.31 -8.87
N GLY A 40 -1.97 12.87 -9.34
CA GLY A 40 -1.61 14.26 -9.03
C GLY A 40 -0.13 14.48 -9.21
N PRO A 41 0.30 15.74 -9.25
CA PRO A 41 1.71 16.05 -9.42
C PRO A 41 2.52 15.57 -8.22
N SER A 42 3.83 15.41 -8.45
CA SER A 42 4.77 15.05 -7.39
C SER A 42 4.70 16.09 -6.27
N GLY A 43 4.67 15.61 -5.03
CA GLY A 43 4.68 16.49 -3.87
C GLY A 43 3.33 17.10 -3.52
N CYS A 44 2.24 16.61 -4.12
CA CYS A 44 0.91 17.19 -3.82
C CYS A 44 0.22 16.54 -2.62
N GLY A 45 0.85 15.53 -1.99
CA GLY A 45 0.31 14.94 -0.78
C GLY A 45 -0.17 13.50 -0.90
N LYS A 46 -0.01 12.85 -2.06
CA LYS A 46 -0.53 11.49 -2.29
C LYS A 46 0.07 10.48 -1.31
N SER A 47 1.39 10.48 -1.15
CA SER A 47 2.05 9.54 -0.23
C SER A 47 1.70 9.83 1.22
N THR A 48 1.55 11.10 1.56
CA THR A 48 1.12 11.49 2.92
C THR A 48 -0.28 10.97 3.19
N LEU A 49 -1.20 11.13 2.22
CA LEU A 49 -2.54 10.61 2.38
C LEU A 49 -2.52 9.09 2.60
N ALA A 50 -1.72 8.37 1.82
CA ALA A 50 -1.59 6.91 2.00
C ALA A 50 -1.16 6.57 3.43
N ARG A 51 -0.16 7.28 3.95
CA ARG A 51 0.34 7.00 5.30
C ARG A 51 -0.67 7.36 6.37
N VAL A 52 -1.43 8.42 6.17
CA VAL A 52 -2.49 8.79 7.12
C VAL A 52 -3.60 7.74 7.09
N LEU A 53 -3.99 7.27 5.91
CA LEU A 53 -5.02 6.24 5.80
C LEU A 53 -4.59 4.92 6.45
N LEU A 54 -3.29 4.63 6.42
CA LEU A 54 -2.73 3.43 7.07
C LEU A 54 -2.49 3.63 8.57
N ARG A 55 -2.76 4.82 9.09
CA ARG A 55 -2.45 5.18 10.47
C ARG A 55 -0.96 5.04 10.80
N LEU A 56 -0.11 5.21 9.77
CA LEU A 56 1.34 5.35 9.98
C LEU A 56 1.71 6.77 10.38
N LEU A 57 0.86 7.74 10.02
CA LEU A 57 0.94 9.13 10.47
C LEU A 57 -0.39 9.51 11.07
N PRO A 58 -0.40 10.30 12.16
CA PRO A 58 -1.66 10.81 12.69
C PRO A 58 -2.23 11.89 11.77
N THR A 59 -3.56 12.00 11.73
CA THR A 59 -4.20 13.13 11.08
C THR A 59 -4.35 14.26 12.09
N ASP A 60 -4.29 15.50 11.62
CA ASP A 60 -4.46 16.66 12.50
C ASP A 60 -5.94 16.99 12.69
N SER A 61 -6.79 16.66 11.71
CA SER A 61 -8.24 16.75 11.84
C SER A 61 -8.86 15.78 10.87
N GLY A 62 -10.18 15.57 11.03
CA GLY A 62 -10.91 14.63 10.21
C GLY A 62 -10.93 13.24 10.82
N ARG A 63 -11.51 12.30 10.08
CA ARG A 63 -11.70 10.94 10.58
C ARG A 63 -11.38 9.92 9.50
N ILE A 64 -10.92 8.75 9.95
CA ILE A 64 -10.70 7.58 9.10
C ILE A 64 -11.60 6.47 9.64
N ILE A 65 -12.47 5.96 8.77
CA ILE A 65 -13.45 4.94 9.15
C ILE A 65 -13.22 3.71 8.29
N PHE A 66 -13.05 2.56 8.94
CA PHE A 66 -12.85 1.29 8.25
C PHE A 66 -13.90 0.31 8.71
N GLN A 67 -14.72 -0.17 7.77
CA GLN A 67 -15.79 -1.13 8.06
C GLN A 67 -16.63 -0.64 9.24
N THR A 68 -17.08 0.60 9.17
CA THR A 68 -17.95 1.27 10.13
C THR A 68 -17.28 1.62 11.46
N GLN A 69 -16.02 1.24 11.68
CA GLN A 69 -15.29 1.58 12.88
C GLN A 69 -14.40 2.80 12.64
N ASP A 70 -14.47 3.79 13.55
CA ASP A 70 -13.58 4.94 13.50
C ASP A 70 -12.22 4.50 14.04
N VAL A 71 -11.20 4.50 13.18
CA VAL A 71 -9.86 4.06 13.56
C VAL A 71 -8.91 5.24 13.83
N THR A 72 -9.41 6.46 13.78
CA THR A 72 -8.59 7.67 13.82
C THR A 72 -7.72 7.79 15.07
N GLN A 73 -8.28 7.42 16.24
CA GLN A 73 -7.59 7.62 17.52
C GLN A 73 -7.23 6.31 18.20
N LEU A 74 -7.34 5.18 17.51
CA LEU A 74 -7.01 3.90 18.12
C LEU A 74 -5.53 3.80 18.48
N SER A 75 -5.23 3.12 19.58
CA SER A 75 -3.85 2.84 19.98
C SER A 75 -3.22 1.83 19.02
N GLN A 76 -1.89 1.69 19.10
CA GLN A 76 -1.18 0.73 18.25
C GLN A 76 -1.71 -0.69 18.44
N LYS A 77 -2.02 -1.05 19.67
CA LYS A 77 -2.58 -2.37 19.96
C LYS A 77 -3.96 -2.54 19.34
N GLN A 78 -4.79 -1.51 19.46
CA GLN A 78 -6.15 -1.55 18.90
C GLN A 78 -6.17 -1.56 17.38
N LEU A 79 -5.11 -1.05 16.74
CA LEU A 79 -5.00 -1.00 15.29
C LEU A 79 -4.62 -2.35 14.66
N LYS A 80 -4.22 -3.34 15.47
CA LYS A 80 -3.70 -4.59 14.92
C LYS A 80 -4.66 -5.26 13.94
N PRO A 81 -5.96 -5.43 14.25
CA PRO A 81 -6.88 -6.03 13.27
C PRO A 81 -7.01 -5.20 11.99
N PHE A 82 -7.02 -3.87 12.12
CA PHE A 82 -7.07 -2.98 10.96
C PHE A 82 -5.83 -3.19 10.08
N ARG A 83 -4.65 -3.26 10.68
CA ARG A 83 -3.41 -3.39 9.94
C ARG A 83 -3.29 -4.73 9.22
N GLN A 84 -3.90 -5.78 9.75
CA GLN A 84 -3.95 -7.05 9.04
C GLN A 84 -4.77 -6.92 7.76
N GLN A 85 -5.85 -6.17 7.80
CA GLN A 85 -6.80 -6.07 6.69
C GLN A 85 -6.42 -5.03 5.65
N VAL A 86 -5.55 -4.07 6.00
CA VAL A 86 -5.13 -3.00 5.10
C VAL A 86 -3.61 -3.03 4.99
N GLN A 87 -3.11 -3.38 3.82
CA GLN A 87 -1.67 -3.56 3.61
C GLN A 87 -1.14 -2.54 2.61
N PHE A 88 0.14 -2.28 2.69
CA PHE A 88 0.83 -1.24 1.92
C PHE A 88 1.87 -1.85 0.99
N ILE A 89 1.86 -1.43 -0.28
CA ILE A 89 2.87 -1.79 -1.27
C ILE A 89 3.56 -0.50 -1.70
N SER A 90 4.87 -0.46 -1.57
CA SER A 90 5.66 0.76 -1.80
C SER A 90 6.45 0.67 -3.10
N GLN A 91 6.83 1.83 -3.63
CA GLN A 91 7.77 1.87 -4.77
C GLN A 91 9.18 1.43 -4.37
N ARG A 92 9.46 1.40 -3.07
CA ARG A 92 10.75 0.96 -2.53
C ARG A 92 10.55 -0.26 -1.64
N PRO A 93 10.23 -1.41 -2.22
CA PRO A 93 9.92 -2.59 -1.41
C PRO A 93 11.10 -3.09 -0.58
N GLU A 94 12.33 -2.80 -1.01
CA GLU A 94 13.52 -3.21 -0.27
C GLU A 94 13.57 -2.62 1.14
N SER A 95 12.90 -1.50 1.36
CA SER A 95 12.88 -0.86 2.69
C SER A 95 12.13 -1.70 3.73
N PHE A 96 11.35 -2.68 3.29
CA PHE A 96 10.60 -3.55 4.20
C PHE A 96 11.29 -4.88 4.47
N PHE A 97 12.51 -5.07 3.94
CA PHE A 97 13.28 -6.29 4.12
C PHE A 97 14.60 -5.94 4.80
N ASP A 98 14.86 -6.60 5.93
CA ASP A 98 16.12 -6.41 6.63
C ASP A 98 17.25 -6.96 5.75
N PRO A 99 18.24 -6.13 5.36
CA PRO A 99 19.32 -6.62 4.50
C PRO A 99 20.18 -7.71 5.13
N LEU A 100 20.13 -7.86 6.43
CA LEU A 100 20.93 -8.88 7.15
C LEU A 100 20.19 -10.22 7.30
N LEU A 101 18.93 -10.29 6.88
CA LEU A 101 18.13 -11.49 6.99
C LEU A 101 17.87 -12.09 5.62
N LYS A 102 17.78 -13.42 5.57
CA LYS A 102 17.31 -14.12 4.38
C LYS A 102 15.87 -13.69 4.08
N LEU A 103 15.51 -13.69 2.82
CA LEU A 103 14.19 -13.27 2.39
C LEU A 103 13.07 -14.11 3.00
N GLY A 104 13.34 -15.40 3.22
CA GLY A 104 12.34 -16.26 3.87
C GLY A 104 11.97 -15.81 5.27
N ALA A 105 12.95 -15.35 6.05
CA ALA A 105 12.67 -14.86 7.40
C ALA A 105 11.80 -13.60 7.36
N SER A 106 12.12 -12.68 6.46
CA SER A 106 11.35 -11.44 6.33
C SER A 106 9.95 -11.71 5.79
N LEU A 107 9.81 -12.68 4.88
CA LEU A 107 8.50 -13.03 4.34
C LEU A 107 7.58 -13.58 5.44
N ARG A 108 8.13 -14.36 6.36
CA ARG A 108 7.35 -14.99 7.42
C ARG A 108 7.00 -14.07 8.58
N GLU A 109 7.71 -12.95 8.71
CA GLU A 109 7.56 -12.07 9.86
C GLU A 109 6.11 -11.67 10.13
N PRO A 110 5.31 -11.27 9.11
CA PRO A 110 3.92 -10.91 9.40
C PRO A 110 3.09 -12.04 9.99
N LEU A 111 3.37 -13.29 9.63
CA LEU A 111 2.64 -14.42 10.21
C LEU A 111 2.85 -14.47 11.71
N HIS A 112 4.08 -14.23 12.16
CA HIS A 112 4.38 -14.24 13.59
C HIS A 112 3.77 -13.01 14.29
N ILE A 113 3.84 -11.83 13.66
CA ILE A 113 3.29 -10.61 14.25
C ILE A 113 1.79 -10.75 14.48
N PHE A 114 1.07 -11.35 13.53
CA PHE A 114 -0.39 -11.46 13.59
C PHE A 114 -0.88 -12.82 14.10
N ASP A 115 0.03 -13.63 14.65
CA ASP A 115 -0.31 -14.93 15.26
C ASP A 115 -1.03 -15.86 14.29
N LEU A 116 -0.53 -15.91 13.06
CA LEU A 116 -1.09 -16.75 12.00
C LEU A 116 -0.21 -18.00 11.80
N PRO A 117 -0.79 -19.07 11.25
CA PRO A 117 0.02 -20.29 11.02
C PRO A 117 1.18 -20.04 10.06
N ASP A 118 2.34 -20.54 10.42
CA ASP A 118 3.55 -20.45 9.60
C ASP A 118 3.86 -21.84 9.06
N SER A 119 3.33 -22.16 7.89
CA SER A 119 3.57 -23.45 7.28
C SER A 119 4.22 -23.30 5.91
N SER A 120 4.95 -24.31 5.49
CA SER A 120 5.56 -24.30 4.17
C SER A 120 4.52 -24.19 3.06
N GLU A 121 3.37 -24.81 3.26
CA GLU A 121 2.29 -24.76 2.26
C GLU A 121 1.78 -23.35 2.05
N ILE A 122 1.59 -22.60 3.12
CA ILE A 122 1.12 -21.22 3.05
C ILE A 122 2.15 -20.36 2.30
N ILE A 123 3.42 -20.51 2.65
CA ILE A 123 4.49 -19.74 2.03
C ILE A 123 4.61 -20.09 0.54
N GLU A 124 4.59 -21.36 0.20
CA GLU A 124 4.71 -21.79 -1.19
C GLU A 124 3.53 -21.33 -2.03
N ALA A 125 2.32 -21.34 -1.47
CA ALA A 125 1.14 -20.85 -2.17
C ALA A 125 1.27 -19.35 -2.46
N ALA A 126 1.76 -18.57 -1.50
CA ALA A 126 1.95 -17.13 -1.70
C ALA A 126 2.99 -16.87 -2.78
N LEU A 127 4.11 -17.61 -2.76
CA LEU A 127 5.15 -17.46 -3.78
C LEU A 127 4.61 -17.83 -5.17
N ALA A 128 3.85 -18.90 -5.25
CA ALA A 128 3.26 -19.32 -6.53
C ALA A 128 2.34 -18.23 -7.09
N THR A 129 1.57 -17.58 -6.23
CA THR A 129 0.67 -16.51 -6.65
C THR A 129 1.45 -15.37 -7.32
N VAL A 130 2.65 -15.05 -6.83
CA VAL A 130 3.47 -13.99 -7.41
C VAL A 130 4.53 -14.53 -8.38
N LYS A 131 4.46 -15.81 -8.71
CA LYS A 131 5.32 -16.46 -9.72
C LYS A 131 6.79 -16.40 -9.34
N LEU A 132 7.09 -16.70 -8.10
CA LEU A 132 8.46 -16.81 -7.60
C LEU A 132 8.76 -18.23 -7.12
N SER A 133 10.01 -18.65 -7.33
CA SER A 133 10.49 -19.96 -6.86
C SER A 133 10.79 -19.90 -5.36
N PRO A 134 10.49 -20.99 -4.62
CA PRO A 134 10.90 -21.04 -3.21
C PRO A 134 12.41 -20.95 -2.99
N ALA A 135 13.22 -21.23 -4.00
CA ALA A 135 14.67 -21.10 -3.89
C ALA A 135 15.10 -19.68 -3.54
N LEU A 136 14.27 -18.67 -3.89
CA LEU A 136 14.54 -17.28 -3.58
C LEU A 136 14.65 -17.00 -2.08
N LEU A 137 13.97 -17.82 -1.29
CA LEU A 137 13.87 -17.59 0.16
C LEU A 137 15.20 -17.70 0.90
N ASP A 138 16.17 -18.41 0.32
CA ASP A 138 17.51 -18.56 0.93
C ASP A 138 18.44 -17.42 0.56
N ARG A 139 18.00 -16.49 -0.28
CA ARG A 139 18.81 -15.34 -0.68
C ARG A 139 18.57 -14.16 0.23
N TYR A 140 19.48 -13.20 0.15
CA TYR A 140 19.37 -11.91 0.83
C TYR A 140 18.83 -10.86 -0.14
N PRO A 141 18.30 -9.73 0.38
CA PRO A 141 17.72 -8.72 -0.52
C PRO A 141 18.66 -8.24 -1.63
N HIS A 142 19.97 -8.14 -1.35
CA HIS A 142 20.91 -7.67 -2.36
C HIS A 142 21.18 -8.68 -3.48
N GLN A 143 20.69 -9.90 -3.34
CA GLN A 143 20.92 -10.99 -4.31
C GLN A 143 19.74 -11.21 -5.27
N VAL A 144 18.74 -10.33 -5.25
CA VAL A 144 17.56 -10.46 -6.10
C VAL A 144 17.29 -9.15 -6.82
N SER A 145 16.54 -9.24 -7.93
CA SER A 145 16.19 -8.06 -8.71
C SER A 145 15.13 -7.22 -8.04
N GLY A 146 14.97 -5.97 -8.49
CA GLY A 146 13.93 -5.09 -7.98
C GLY A 146 12.53 -5.66 -8.18
N GLY A 147 12.30 -6.26 -9.34
CA GLY A 147 10.99 -6.90 -9.61
C GLY A 147 10.73 -8.08 -8.69
N GLU A 148 11.79 -8.86 -8.37
CA GLU A 148 11.65 -9.97 -7.45
C GLU A 148 11.36 -9.50 -6.02
N VAL A 149 12.03 -8.43 -5.57
CA VAL A 149 11.74 -7.87 -4.25
C VAL A 149 10.31 -7.36 -4.20
N GLN A 150 9.85 -6.69 -5.27
CA GLN A 150 8.47 -6.20 -5.28
C GLN A 150 7.46 -7.35 -5.26
N ARG A 151 7.73 -8.43 -6.01
CA ARG A 151 6.85 -9.61 -5.97
C ARG A 151 6.83 -10.21 -4.56
N LEU A 152 7.99 -10.26 -3.88
CA LEU A 152 8.04 -10.74 -2.49
C LEU A 152 7.25 -9.83 -1.56
N SER A 153 7.33 -8.53 -1.76
CA SER A 153 6.56 -7.56 -0.98
C SER A 153 5.05 -7.82 -1.14
N ILE A 154 4.61 -8.10 -2.36
CA ILE A 154 3.21 -8.43 -2.63
C ILE A 154 2.84 -9.74 -1.93
N ALA A 155 3.67 -10.78 -2.06
CA ALA A 155 3.41 -12.07 -1.41
C ALA A 155 3.30 -11.90 0.11
N ARG A 156 4.19 -11.10 0.69
CA ARG A 156 4.20 -10.83 2.13
C ARG A 156 2.87 -10.23 2.58
N ALA A 157 2.36 -9.27 1.83
CA ALA A 157 1.06 -8.67 2.13
C ALA A 157 -0.07 -9.69 1.99
N LEU A 158 -0.03 -10.52 0.95
CA LEU A 158 -1.09 -11.50 0.69
C LEU A 158 -1.18 -12.59 1.76
N LEU A 159 -0.09 -12.87 2.48
CA LEU A 159 -0.11 -13.82 3.58
C LEU A 159 -1.15 -13.45 4.63
N LEU A 160 -1.44 -12.16 4.78
CA LEU A 160 -2.38 -11.65 5.77
C LEU A 160 -3.81 -11.63 5.27
N LYS A 161 -4.03 -11.99 4.00
CA LYS A 161 -5.35 -11.98 3.35
C LYS A 161 -6.06 -10.64 3.53
N PRO A 162 -5.43 -9.54 3.09
CA PRO A 162 -6.00 -8.22 3.31
C PRO A 162 -7.25 -8.00 2.46
N LYS A 163 -8.07 -7.06 2.89
CA LYS A 163 -9.25 -6.63 2.12
C LYS A 163 -8.96 -5.41 1.26
N LEU A 164 -7.90 -4.68 1.59
CA LEU A 164 -7.52 -3.46 0.87
C LEU A 164 -6.01 -3.40 0.77
N LEU A 165 -5.51 -3.14 -0.43
CA LEU A 165 -4.12 -2.76 -0.64
C LEU A 165 -4.05 -1.28 -0.99
N ILE A 166 -3.16 -0.57 -0.32
CA ILE A 166 -2.79 0.79 -0.70
C ILE A 166 -1.44 0.68 -1.39
N LEU A 167 -1.40 1.05 -2.66
CA LEU A 167 -0.22 0.88 -3.51
C LEU A 167 0.29 2.26 -3.91
N ASP A 168 1.49 2.60 -3.46
CA ASP A 168 2.06 3.92 -3.71
C ASP A 168 3.16 3.79 -4.76
N GLU A 169 2.81 4.07 -6.02
CA GLU A 169 3.74 4.00 -7.15
C GLU A 169 4.46 2.66 -7.19
N PRO A 170 3.73 1.53 -7.17
CA PRO A 170 4.39 0.23 -6.90
C PRO A 170 5.32 -0.24 -8.00
N THR A 171 5.27 0.34 -9.20
CA THR A 171 6.11 -0.11 -10.32
C THR A 171 6.98 0.99 -10.88
N SER A 172 6.98 2.20 -10.30
CA SER A 172 7.65 3.35 -10.91
C SER A 172 9.17 3.23 -10.98
N MET A 173 9.77 2.39 -10.13
CA MET A 173 11.22 2.22 -10.09
C MET A 173 11.70 1.04 -10.95
N LEU A 174 10.82 0.41 -11.70
CA LEU A 174 11.11 -0.83 -12.43
C LEU A 174 11.17 -0.57 -13.94
N ASP A 175 11.86 -1.45 -14.66
CA ASP A 175 11.88 -1.43 -16.13
C ASP A 175 10.46 -1.58 -16.68
N ILE A 176 10.23 -1.06 -17.89
CA ILE A 176 8.89 -1.05 -18.48
C ILE A 176 8.31 -2.46 -18.61
N SER A 177 9.14 -3.44 -19.03
CA SER A 177 8.61 -4.80 -19.19
C SER A 177 8.28 -5.44 -17.84
N VAL A 178 9.08 -5.18 -16.82
CA VAL A 178 8.81 -5.68 -15.46
C VAL A 178 7.59 -4.99 -14.87
N GLN A 179 7.45 -3.67 -15.10
CA GLN A 179 6.24 -2.94 -14.70
C GLN A 179 4.98 -3.61 -15.22
N ALA A 180 4.96 -3.89 -16.52
CA ALA A 180 3.77 -4.49 -17.15
C ALA A 180 3.42 -5.83 -16.52
N GLN A 181 4.44 -6.65 -16.23
CA GLN A 181 4.22 -7.95 -15.61
C GLN A 181 3.62 -7.81 -14.21
N ILE A 182 4.15 -6.88 -13.40
CA ILE A 182 3.68 -6.71 -12.04
C ILE A 182 2.29 -6.08 -12.01
N LEU A 183 2.00 -5.13 -12.92
CA LEU A 183 0.66 -4.55 -13.00
C LEU A 183 -0.36 -5.62 -13.38
N GLN A 184 -0.04 -6.50 -14.32
CA GLN A 184 -0.95 -7.58 -14.68
C GLN A 184 -1.14 -8.55 -13.50
N LEU A 185 -0.07 -8.87 -12.81
CA LEU A 185 -0.13 -9.70 -11.61
C LEU A 185 -1.07 -9.12 -10.58
N LEU A 186 -0.91 -7.83 -10.27
CA LEU A 186 -1.77 -7.15 -9.30
C LEU A 186 -3.22 -7.13 -9.73
N LYS A 187 -3.48 -6.91 -11.01
CA LYS A 187 -4.84 -6.89 -11.55
C LYS A 187 -5.50 -8.26 -11.39
N ASN A 188 -4.76 -9.33 -11.68
CA ASN A 188 -5.27 -10.68 -11.52
C ASN A 188 -5.55 -11.01 -10.05
N ILE A 189 -4.64 -10.62 -9.16
CA ILE A 189 -4.81 -10.85 -7.73
C ILE A 189 -6.07 -10.14 -7.22
N ARG A 190 -6.27 -8.88 -7.63
CA ARG A 190 -7.44 -8.13 -7.19
C ARG A 190 -8.73 -8.86 -7.60
N ARG A 191 -8.78 -9.34 -8.82
CA ARG A 191 -9.97 -10.06 -9.31
C ARG A 191 -10.20 -11.36 -8.55
N GLN A 192 -9.15 -12.16 -8.39
CA GLN A 192 -9.26 -13.46 -7.74
C GLN A 192 -9.65 -13.34 -6.28
N GLU A 193 -9.07 -12.38 -5.58
CA GLU A 193 -9.29 -12.20 -4.15
C GLU A 193 -10.42 -11.22 -3.84
N GLN A 194 -10.99 -10.59 -4.86
CA GLN A 194 -12.03 -9.57 -4.72
C GLN A 194 -11.58 -8.45 -3.77
N MET A 195 -10.35 -8.02 -3.95
CA MET A 195 -9.68 -7.07 -3.07
C MET A 195 -9.92 -5.66 -3.54
N ALA A 196 -10.02 -4.71 -2.61
CA ALA A 196 -10.06 -3.29 -2.95
C ALA A 196 -8.64 -2.76 -3.07
N PHE A 197 -8.45 -1.79 -3.96
CA PHE A 197 -7.17 -1.10 -4.15
C PHE A 197 -7.37 0.40 -4.02
N LEU A 198 -6.42 1.06 -3.36
CA LEU A 198 -6.15 2.47 -3.60
C LEU A 198 -4.80 2.54 -4.32
N PHE A 199 -4.82 2.90 -5.59
CA PHE A 199 -3.65 2.82 -6.44
C PHE A 199 -3.16 4.23 -6.76
N ILE A 200 -2.00 4.59 -6.25
CA ILE A 200 -1.40 5.90 -6.45
C ILE A 200 -0.39 5.82 -7.58
N SER A 201 -0.54 6.70 -8.56
CA SER A 201 0.39 6.76 -9.69
C SER A 201 0.32 8.16 -10.31
N HIS A 202 1.43 8.59 -10.92
CA HIS A 202 1.44 9.79 -11.74
C HIS A 202 1.19 9.46 -13.22
N ASP A 203 1.06 8.20 -13.56
CA ASP A 203 0.90 7.73 -14.94
C ASP A 203 -0.57 7.42 -15.21
N LYS A 204 -1.20 8.25 -16.04
CA LYS A 204 -2.63 8.09 -16.34
C LYS A 204 -2.93 6.75 -17.02
N ALA A 205 -2.03 6.27 -17.86
CA ALA A 205 -2.26 4.98 -18.53
C ALA A 205 -2.30 3.84 -17.52
N VAL A 206 -1.44 3.88 -16.50
CA VAL A 206 -1.44 2.89 -15.43
C VAL A 206 -2.76 2.95 -14.64
N ILE A 207 -3.19 4.15 -14.28
CA ILE A 207 -4.44 4.32 -13.55
C ILE A 207 -5.62 3.79 -14.37
N ASN A 208 -5.67 4.12 -15.65
CA ASN A 208 -6.76 3.64 -16.52
C ASN A 208 -6.78 2.12 -16.62
N TYR A 209 -5.60 1.50 -16.66
CA TYR A 209 -5.50 0.05 -16.75
C TYR A 209 -5.92 -0.64 -15.45
N MET A 210 -5.59 -0.03 -14.31
CA MET A 210 -5.72 -0.68 -13.00
C MET A 210 -7.03 -0.36 -12.27
N CYS A 211 -7.65 0.78 -12.53
CA CYS A 211 -8.64 1.32 -11.60
C CYS A 211 -10.02 1.47 -12.22
N ASP A 212 -11.05 1.36 -11.38
CA ASP A 212 -12.46 1.52 -11.77
C ASP A 212 -12.85 2.98 -11.89
N ARG A 213 -12.25 3.84 -11.07
CA ARG A 213 -12.46 5.29 -11.12
C ARG A 213 -11.21 5.98 -10.61
N GLN A 214 -11.13 7.28 -10.84
CA GLN A 214 -9.93 8.04 -10.47
C GLN A 214 -10.29 9.31 -9.72
N LEU A 215 -9.40 9.68 -8.82
CA LEU A 215 -9.42 10.93 -8.10
C LEU A 215 -8.15 11.69 -8.43
N TYR A 216 -8.23 13.00 -8.40
CA TYR A 216 -7.08 13.86 -8.68
C TYR A 216 -6.78 14.70 -7.45
N MET A 217 -5.51 14.75 -7.06
CA MET A 217 -5.07 15.56 -5.94
C MET A 217 -4.15 16.67 -6.42
N GLN A 218 -4.35 17.85 -5.89
CA GLN A 218 -3.50 18.99 -6.17
C GLN A 218 -3.40 19.85 -4.92
N GLU A 219 -2.19 20.15 -4.54
CA GLU A 219 -1.92 21.00 -3.37
C GLU A 219 -2.68 20.57 -2.11
N GLY A 220 -2.68 19.29 -1.90
CA GLY A 220 -3.33 18.75 -0.70
C GLY A 220 -4.85 18.62 -0.77
N UNK A 221 -5.42 18.99 -1.72
CA UNK A 221 -6.84 18.89 -1.86
C UNK A 221 -7.19 17.75 -2.78
N UNK A 222 -8.21 17.01 -2.53
CA UNK A 222 -8.62 16.00 -3.35
C UNK A 222 -9.67 16.57 -4.23
N UNK A 223 -9.41 16.52 -5.35
CA UNK A 223 -10.34 16.97 -6.32
C UNK A 223 -10.98 15.80 -6.93
N UNK A 224 -12.09 15.83 -7.03
CA UNK A 224 -12.77 14.79 -7.71
C UNK A 224 -12.57 15.06 -9.16
N UNK A 225 -12.05 14.34 -9.63
CA UNK A 225 -11.84 14.39 -11.01
C UNK A 225 -13.05 13.92 -11.67
N UNK A 226 -13.42 14.56 -12.34
CA UNK A 226 -14.58 14.19 -13.04
C UNK A 226 -14.38 13.25 -14.04
#